data_9635eb1c72b64309559dda7c2e1c2723
#
_entry.id   9635eb1c72b64309559dda7c2e1c2723
#
_cell.length_a   1.000
_cell.length_b   1.000
_cell.length_c   1.000
_cell.angle_alpha   90.00
_cell.angle_beta   90.00
_cell.angle_gamma   90.00
#
_symmetry.space_group_name_H-M   'P 1'
#
loop_
_entity.id
_entity.type
_entity.pdbx_description
1 polymer ?
#
loop_
_entity_poly.entity_id
_entity_poly.type
_entity_poly.pdbx_seq_one_letter_code
_entity_poly.pdbx_strand_id
1 'polypeptide(L)'
;MVNRAVGGLSSRTYLTQGHWERALTLVKPGDFVVIQLGHNDSSALNDDASVPPEKRRSRGTIKGIGEESEEIDNFLTKKHEVVHSYGWYLRQFVREARAAGATPIVCSLTPRKIWQDGKIVRSGADSYGGWARQVAGQEKAAFLDVNDLVATRYEALGEAAVTPLFGDPNLHTSLAGAKLNAEIVAKALRALPGDPLGGFAK
;
A
#
# COMPACT_ATOMS: atom_id res chain seq x y z
N MET A 1 13.58 11.81 -5.86
CA MET A 1 12.71 10.76 -5.30
C MET A 1 13.37 9.40 -5.48
N VAL A 2 13.37 8.57 -4.42
CA VAL A 2 13.93 7.21 -4.46
C VAL A 2 12.76 6.21 -4.32
N ASN A 3 12.58 5.34 -5.31
CA ASN A 3 11.57 4.28 -5.25
C ASN A 3 12.18 3.01 -4.64
N ARG A 4 11.62 2.55 -3.52
CA ARG A 4 12.00 1.33 -2.82
C ARG A 4 10.87 0.29 -2.79
N ALA A 5 9.78 0.53 -3.53
CA ALA A 5 8.70 -0.43 -3.66
C ALA A 5 9.16 -1.70 -4.38
N VAL A 6 8.66 -2.85 -3.91
CA VAL A 6 8.94 -4.16 -4.50
C VAL A 6 7.59 -4.82 -4.81
N GLY A 7 7.39 -5.15 -6.09
CA GLY A 7 6.16 -5.79 -6.55
C GLY A 7 5.94 -7.15 -5.88
N GLY A 8 4.69 -7.47 -5.60
CA GLY A 8 4.31 -8.77 -5.04
C GLY A 8 4.47 -8.92 -3.53
N LEU A 9 5.04 -7.96 -2.81
CA LEU A 9 5.17 -8.02 -1.35
C LEU A 9 3.91 -7.48 -0.64
N SER A 10 3.61 -8.04 0.52
CA SER A 10 2.68 -7.50 1.52
C SER A 10 3.44 -6.59 2.51
N SER A 11 2.73 -5.94 3.42
CA SER A 11 3.35 -5.20 4.52
C SER A 11 4.23 -6.12 5.37
N ARG A 12 3.73 -7.33 5.73
CA ARG A 12 4.50 -8.35 6.42
C ARG A 12 5.80 -8.73 5.68
N THR A 13 5.69 -9.14 4.41
CA THR A 13 6.86 -9.64 3.69
C THR A 13 7.84 -8.53 3.32
N TYR A 14 7.38 -7.29 3.16
CA TYR A 14 8.26 -6.15 3.00
C TYR A 14 9.14 -5.93 4.24
N LEU A 15 8.60 -6.17 5.45
CA LEU A 15 9.35 -6.15 6.70
C LEU A 15 10.25 -7.38 6.84
N THR A 16 9.67 -8.59 6.81
CA THR A 16 10.37 -9.84 7.18
C THR A 16 11.48 -10.23 6.21
N GLN A 17 11.44 -9.72 4.96
CA GLN A 17 12.51 -9.91 3.97
C GLN A 17 13.57 -8.79 4.01
N GLY A 18 13.52 -7.90 5.00
CA GLY A 18 14.50 -6.85 5.21
C GLY A 18 14.46 -5.70 4.19
N HIS A 19 13.37 -5.57 3.42
CA HIS A 19 13.23 -4.46 2.47
C HIS A 19 13.01 -3.13 3.19
N TRP A 20 12.25 -3.16 4.27
CA TRP A 20 12.01 -1.97 5.10
C TRP A 20 13.29 -1.48 5.78
N GLU A 21 14.05 -2.39 6.39
CA GLU A 21 15.34 -2.06 6.99
C GLU A 21 16.28 -1.39 5.99
N ARG A 22 16.42 -1.97 4.80
CA ARG A 22 17.21 -1.38 3.71
C ARG A 22 16.65 -0.03 3.23
N ALA A 23 15.35 0.20 3.28
CA ALA A 23 14.77 1.49 2.96
C ALA A 23 15.15 2.54 4.02
N LEU A 24 15.05 2.17 5.30
CA LEU A 24 15.40 3.06 6.42
C LEU A 24 16.86 3.53 6.41
N THR A 25 17.81 2.71 5.94
CA THR A 25 19.22 3.15 5.83
C THR A 25 19.43 4.33 4.89
N LEU A 26 18.47 4.62 4.03
CA LEU A 26 18.53 5.73 3.06
C LEU A 26 17.81 6.98 3.55
N VAL A 27 16.99 6.83 4.58
CA VAL A 27 16.17 7.92 5.14
C VAL A 27 17.05 8.89 5.93
N LYS A 28 16.83 10.18 5.71
CA LYS A 28 17.51 11.27 6.41
C LYS A 28 16.49 12.14 7.12
N PRO A 29 16.87 12.82 8.22
CA PRO A 29 16.02 13.83 8.84
C PRO A 29 15.54 14.87 7.82
N GLY A 30 14.22 15.12 7.83
CA GLY A 30 13.56 16.01 6.88
C GLY A 30 13.05 15.35 5.60
N ASP A 31 13.33 14.07 5.36
CA ASP A 31 12.76 13.32 4.24
C ASP A 31 11.26 13.03 4.44
N PHE A 32 10.59 12.69 3.33
CA PHE A 32 9.23 12.18 3.33
C PHE A 32 9.22 10.70 2.92
N VAL A 33 8.51 9.87 3.70
CA VAL A 33 8.35 8.45 3.41
C VAL A 33 6.89 8.17 3.03
N VAL A 34 6.64 7.92 1.75
CA VAL A 34 5.30 7.58 1.24
C VAL A 34 5.11 6.06 1.31
N ILE A 35 4.10 5.63 2.07
CA ILE A 35 3.82 4.23 2.38
C ILE A 35 2.51 3.80 1.71
N GLN A 36 2.58 2.87 0.75
CA GLN A 36 1.41 2.26 0.10
C GLN A 36 1.59 0.75 0.04
N LEU A 37 0.96 0.02 0.94
CA LEU A 37 0.98 -1.44 1.04
C LEU A 37 -0.45 -1.94 1.30
N GLY A 38 -0.77 -3.18 0.94
CA GLY A 38 -2.07 -3.79 1.23
C GLY A 38 -2.65 -4.67 0.11
N HIS A 39 -2.25 -4.50 -1.17
CA HIS A 39 -2.79 -5.33 -2.25
C HIS A 39 -2.52 -6.83 -2.09
N ASN A 40 -1.42 -7.18 -1.44
CA ASN A 40 -0.99 -8.57 -1.25
C ASN A 40 -1.28 -9.09 0.17
N ASP A 41 -1.70 -8.24 1.06
CA ASP A 41 -1.96 -8.55 2.46
C ASP A 41 -3.20 -9.42 2.65
N SER A 42 -4.10 -9.46 1.67
CA SER A 42 -5.26 -10.38 1.61
C SER A 42 -4.93 -11.82 1.22
N SER A 43 -3.67 -12.13 0.94
CA SER A 43 -3.22 -13.50 0.69
C SER A 43 -3.39 -14.37 1.94
N ALA A 44 -3.24 -15.70 1.80
CA ALA A 44 -3.19 -16.59 2.95
C ALA A 44 -2.06 -16.20 3.91
N LEU A 45 -2.30 -16.31 5.22
CA LEU A 45 -1.26 -16.13 6.25
C LEU A 45 -0.16 -17.18 6.04
N ASN A 46 -0.61 -18.41 5.83
CA ASN A 46 0.24 -19.53 5.51
C ASN A 46 -0.45 -20.42 4.47
N ASP A 47 0.28 -20.99 3.55
CA ASP A 47 -0.20 -22.02 2.64
C ASP A 47 0.12 -23.39 3.21
N ASP A 48 -0.35 -24.44 2.54
CA ASP A 48 -0.04 -25.84 2.84
C ASP A 48 0.22 -26.63 1.55
N ALA A 49 0.36 -27.94 1.68
CA ALA A 49 0.64 -28.81 0.55
C ALA A 49 -0.51 -28.93 -0.45
N SER A 50 -1.75 -28.61 -0.05
CA SER A 50 -2.94 -28.66 -0.91
C SER A 50 -2.99 -27.54 -1.94
N VAL A 51 -2.31 -26.42 -1.66
CA VAL A 51 -2.21 -25.27 -2.58
C VAL A 51 -1.19 -25.60 -3.67
N PRO A 52 -1.53 -25.49 -4.97
CA PRO A 52 -0.59 -25.68 -6.06
C PRO A 52 0.65 -24.78 -5.91
N PRO A 53 1.88 -25.28 -6.17
CA PRO A 53 3.11 -24.54 -5.92
C PRO A 53 3.16 -23.14 -6.51
N GLU A 54 2.66 -22.98 -7.74
CA GLU A 54 2.62 -21.70 -8.46
C GLU A 54 1.63 -20.69 -7.86
N LYS A 55 0.70 -21.15 -7.02
CA LYS A 55 -0.30 -20.30 -6.35
C LYS A 55 0.07 -19.96 -4.89
N ARG A 56 1.06 -20.64 -4.33
CA ARG A 56 1.49 -20.42 -2.93
C ARG A 56 2.06 -19.02 -2.76
N ARG A 57 1.70 -18.38 -1.68
CA ARG A 57 2.14 -17.00 -1.37
C ARG A 57 2.60 -16.83 0.06
N SER A 58 1.91 -17.43 1.06
CA SER A 58 2.23 -17.36 2.51
C SER A 58 2.70 -15.97 2.96
N ARG A 59 2.00 -14.93 2.54
CA ARG A 59 2.40 -13.53 2.72
C ARG A 59 1.32 -12.64 3.31
N GLY A 60 0.15 -13.20 3.62
CA GLY A 60 -0.96 -12.46 4.18
C GLY A 60 -0.67 -11.89 5.57
N THR A 61 -1.52 -10.96 5.98
CA THR A 61 -1.55 -10.39 7.33
C THR A 61 -2.91 -10.68 7.97
N ILE A 62 -2.97 -10.65 9.30
CA ILE A 62 -4.25 -10.66 10.00
C ILE A 62 -5.00 -9.39 9.62
N LYS A 63 -6.30 -9.52 9.31
CA LYS A 63 -7.15 -8.39 8.93
C LYS A 63 -7.38 -7.47 10.12
N GLY A 64 -7.47 -6.16 9.84
CA GLY A 64 -7.77 -5.16 10.86
C GLY A 64 -6.55 -4.37 11.31
N ILE A 65 -6.75 -3.63 12.40
CA ILE A 65 -5.78 -2.65 12.93
C ILE A 65 -5.42 -2.90 14.39
N GLY A 66 -5.85 -4.02 14.97
CA GLY A 66 -5.56 -4.38 16.35
C GLY A 66 -4.12 -4.87 16.57
N GLU A 67 -3.90 -5.49 17.73
CA GLU A 67 -2.59 -6.04 18.13
C GLU A 67 -2.56 -7.57 18.01
N GLU A 68 -3.53 -8.16 17.30
CA GLU A 68 -3.64 -9.60 17.11
C GLU A 68 -2.39 -10.15 16.44
N SER A 69 -1.98 -11.32 16.89
CA SER A 69 -0.85 -12.06 16.32
C SER A 69 -1.15 -13.55 16.26
N GLU A 70 -0.50 -14.25 15.34
CA GLU A 70 -0.56 -15.70 15.14
C GLU A 70 0.83 -16.23 14.85
N GLU A 71 1.23 -17.28 15.57
CA GLU A 71 2.48 -18.00 15.31
C GLU A 71 2.28 -19.03 14.19
N ILE A 72 3.15 -19.03 13.21
CA ILE A 72 3.12 -19.96 12.10
C ILE A 72 4.51 -20.52 11.78
N ASP A 73 4.55 -21.74 11.30
CA ASP A 73 5.71 -22.25 10.57
C ASP A 73 5.47 -22.03 9.07
N ASN A 74 6.11 -20.99 8.54
CA ASN A 74 5.85 -20.54 7.18
C ASN A 74 6.16 -21.64 6.16
N PHE A 75 5.15 -22.06 5.41
CA PHE A 75 5.26 -23.19 4.49
C PHE A 75 6.29 -22.97 3.37
N LEU A 76 6.49 -21.73 2.93
CA LEU A 76 7.44 -21.41 1.86
C LEU A 76 8.88 -21.22 2.38
N THR A 77 9.04 -20.46 3.44
CA THR A 77 10.36 -20.10 3.96
C THR A 77 10.92 -21.13 4.93
N LYS A 78 10.06 -22.02 5.44
CA LYS A 78 10.37 -23.01 6.52
C LYS A 78 10.87 -22.36 7.82
N LYS A 79 10.50 -21.10 8.03
CA LYS A 79 10.85 -20.35 9.23
C LYS A 79 9.62 -20.20 10.12
N HIS A 80 9.88 -20.21 11.42
CA HIS A 80 8.90 -19.79 12.41
C HIS A 80 8.72 -18.29 12.32
N GLU A 81 7.47 -17.81 12.28
CA GLU A 81 7.13 -16.40 12.17
C GLU A 81 5.95 -16.07 13.10
N VAL A 82 5.98 -14.88 13.69
CA VAL A 82 4.81 -14.26 14.32
C VAL A 82 4.19 -13.30 13.33
N VAL A 83 2.98 -13.61 12.88
CA VAL A 83 2.21 -12.77 11.95
C VAL A 83 1.31 -11.86 12.74
N HIS A 84 1.34 -10.57 12.42
CA HIS A 84 0.51 -9.54 13.06
C HIS A 84 -0.60 -9.05 12.15
N SER A 85 -1.44 -8.15 12.70
CA SER A 85 -2.45 -7.45 11.93
C SER A 85 -1.80 -6.50 10.90
N TYR A 86 -2.54 -6.20 9.84
CA TYR A 86 -2.11 -5.21 8.84
C TYR A 86 -1.78 -3.84 9.48
N GLY A 87 -2.62 -3.40 10.43
CA GLY A 87 -2.41 -2.14 11.11
C GLY A 87 -1.16 -2.12 11.98
N TRP A 88 -0.81 -3.25 12.60
CA TRP A 88 0.44 -3.38 13.35
C TRP A 88 1.66 -3.08 12.46
N TYR A 89 1.74 -3.69 11.27
CA TYR A 89 2.83 -3.43 10.33
C TYR A 89 2.87 -1.97 9.87
N LEU A 90 1.71 -1.38 9.56
CA LEU A 90 1.68 0.03 9.16
C LEU A 90 2.10 0.97 10.28
N ARG A 91 1.68 0.72 11.54
CA ARG A 91 2.14 1.50 12.69
C ARG A 91 3.64 1.44 12.86
N GLN A 92 4.22 0.25 12.69
CA GLN A 92 5.67 0.08 12.75
C GLN A 92 6.37 0.96 11.70
N PHE A 93 5.96 0.90 10.44
CA PHE A 93 6.54 1.72 9.38
C PHE A 93 6.43 3.22 9.66
N VAL A 94 5.29 3.68 10.13
CA VAL A 94 5.06 5.09 10.47
C VAL A 94 5.97 5.53 11.62
N ARG A 95 6.04 4.74 12.69
CA ARG A 95 6.85 5.06 13.89
C ARG A 95 8.34 5.05 13.59
N GLU A 96 8.82 4.07 12.86
CA GLU A 96 10.24 3.95 12.52
C GLU A 96 10.68 5.02 11.51
N ALA A 97 9.84 5.36 10.50
CA ALA A 97 10.12 6.49 9.62
C ALA A 97 10.25 7.81 10.41
N ARG A 98 9.35 8.01 11.37
CA ARG A 98 9.38 9.20 12.25
C ARG A 98 10.60 9.18 13.17
N ALA A 99 10.97 8.03 13.73
CA ALA A 99 12.17 7.89 14.55
C ALA A 99 13.45 8.17 13.77
N ALA A 100 13.47 7.91 12.45
CA ALA A 100 14.56 8.29 11.55
C ALA A 100 14.53 9.78 11.15
N GLY A 101 13.63 10.58 11.70
CA GLY A 101 13.50 12.01 11.42
C GLY A 101 12.72 12.36 10.15
N ALA A 102 12.06 11.39 9.54
CA ALA A 102 11.25 11.62 8.35
C ALA A 102 9.78 11.88 8.69
N THR A 103 9.06 12.44 7.71
CA THR A 103 7.61 12.64 7.77
C THR A 103 6.92 11.49 7.01
N PRO A 104 6.23 10.57 7.70
CA PRO A 104 5.48 9.50 7.05
C PRO A 104 4.18 10.02 6.43
N ILE A 105 3.88 9.55 5.21
CA ILE A 105 2.63 9.78 4.50
C ILE A 105 2.05 8.40 4.15
N VAL A 106 0.91 8.07 4.72
CA VAL A 106 0.22 6.79 4.46
C VAL A 106 -0.77 6.98 3.31
N CYS A 107 -0.77 6.05 2.36
CA CYS A 107 -1.67 6.07 1.22
C CYS A 107 -2.69 4.93 1.28
N SER A 108 -3.92 5.18 0.83
CA SER A 108 -4.83 4.10 0.45
C SER A 108 -4.35 3.42 -0.84
N LEU A 109 -4.94 2.28 -1.18
CA LEU A 109 -4.56 1.47 -2.34
C LEU A 109 -5.07 2.09 -3.65
N THR A 110 -4.28 1.99 -4.71
CA THR A 110 -4.78 2.26 -6.08
C THR A 110 -6.02 1.40 -6.34
N PRO A 111 -7.12 1.95 -6.88
CA PRO A 111 -8.34 1.18 -7.12
C PRO A 111 -8.11 0.14 -8.22
N ARG A 112 -8.82 -0.98 -8.11
CA ARG A 112 -8.94 -1.93 -9.22
C ARG A 112 -9.89 -1.36 -10.28
N LYS A 113 -9.71 -1.72 -11.54
CA LYS A 113 -10.65 -1.41 -12.61
C LYS A 113 -11.90 -2.30 -12.50
N ILE A 114 -12.70 -2.07 -11.49
CA ILE A 114 -13.98 -2.76 -11.28
C ILE A 114 -15.07 -1.70 -11.29
N TRP A 115 -15.93 -1.77 -12.30
CA TRP A 115 -17.06 -0.87 -12.46
C TRP A 115 -18.33 -1.47 -11.87
N GLN A 116 -19.09 -0.65 -11.19
CA GLN A 116 -20.43 -0.96 -10.71
C GLN A 116 -21.28 0.31 -10.86
N ASP A 117 -22.39 0.22 -11.59
CA ASP A 117 -23.32 1.34 -11.82
C ASP A 117 -22.63 2.63 -12.31
N GLY A 118 -21.68 2.49 -13.24
CA GLY A 118 -20.92 3.60 -13.80
C GLY A 118 -19.87 4.22 -12.87
N LYS A 119 -19.59 3.59 -11.74
CA LYS A 119 -18.60 4.01 -10.74
C LYS A 119 -17.51 2.95 -10.55
N ILE A 120 -16.31 3.40 -10.22
CA ILE A 120 -15.24 2.51 -9.76
C ILE A 120 -15.53 2.09 -8.33
N VAL A 121 -15.44 0.78 -8.06
CA VAL A 121 -15.56 0.24 -6.69
C VAL A 121 -14.42 0.76 -5.82
N ARG A 122 -14.77 1.44 -4.74
CA ARG A 122 -13.82 2.02 -3.79
C ARG A 122 -13.57 1.12 -2.59
N SER A 123 -12.45 1.36 -1.94
CA SER A 123 -12.11 0.73 -0.66
C SER A 123 -13.09 1.18 0.43
N GLY A 124 -13.78 0.22 1.07
CA GLY A 124 -14.62 0.48 2.25
C GLY A 124 -13.81 0.65 3.55
N ALA A 125 -14.51 0.98 4.64
CA ALA A 125 -13.91 1.16 5.96
C ALA A 125 -13.20 -0.11 6.48
N ASP A 126 -13.80 -1.28 6.21
CA ASP A 126 -13.27 -2.59 6.62
C ASP A 126 -12.42 -3.24 5.50
N SER A 127 -11.58 -2.45 4.88
CA SER A 127 -10.66 -2.86 3.84
C SER A 127 -9.24 -2.36 4.14
N TYR A 128 -8.24 -2.89 3.45
CA TYR A 128 -6.85 -2.45 3.62
C TYR A 128 -6.67 -0.95 3.37
N GLY A 129 -7.42 -0.34 2.46
CA GLY A 129 -7.44 1.12 2.27
C GLY A 129 -8.08 1.87 3.44
N GLY A 130 -9.20 1.35 3.97
CA GLY A 130 -9.87 1.90 5.15
C GLY A 130 -9.02 1.75 6.41
N TRP A 131 -8.38 0.61 6.61
CA TRP A 131 -7.45 0.37 7.73
C TRP A 131 -6.21 1.27 7.64
N ALA A 132 -5.68 1.51 6.45
CA ALA A 132 -4.59 2.46 6.25
C ALA A 132 -4.97 3.88 6.70
N ARG A 133 -6.20 4.33 6.38
CA ARG A 133 -6.74 5.61 6.86
C ARG A 133 -6.84 5.64 8.38
N GLN A 134 -7.36 4.58 8.99
CA GLN A 134 -7.52 4.49 10.45
C GLN A 134 -6.16 4.55 11.15
N VAL A 135 -5.16 3.80 10.67
CA VAL A 135 -3.80 3.82 11.21
C VAL A 135 -3.17 5.21 11.06
N ALA A 136 -3.31 5.86 9.91
CA ALA A 136 -2.82 7.22 9.72
C ALA A 136 -3.41 8.19 10.76
N GLY A 137 -4.72 8.07 11.03
CA GLY A 137 -5.40 8.85 12.07
C GLY A 137 -4.86 8.56 13.48
N GLN A 138 -4.71 7.27 13.85
CA GLN A 138 -4.16 6.86 15.15
C GLN A 138 -2.75 7.39 15.36
N GLU A 139 -1.90 7.30 14.34
CA GLU A 139 -0.50 7.73 14.39
C GLU A 139 -0.31 9.22 14.08
N LYS A 140 -1.38 9.98 13.82
CA LYS A 140 -1.31 11.39 13.40
C LYS A 140 -0.34 11.59 12.23
N ALA A 141 -0.36 10.68 11.27
CA ALA A 141 0.36 10.77 10.02
C ALA A 141 -0.53 11.38 8.93
N ALA A 142 0.09 12.03 7.94
CA ALA A 142 -0.64 12.49 6.78
C ALA A 142 -1.23 11.28 6.03
N PHE A 143 -2.47 11.43 5.55
CA PHE A 143 -3.15 10.40 4.75
C PHE A 143 -3.46 10.91 3.36
N LEU A 144 -3.14 10.12 2.35
CA LEU A 144 -3.48 10.38 0.96
C LEU A 144 -4.44 9.32 0.43
N ASP A 145 -5.67 9.74 0.11
CA ASP A 145 -6.67 8.82 -0.44
C ASP A 145 -6.47 8.58 -1.93
N VAL A 146 -5.43 7.83 -2.27
CA VAL A 146 -5.13 7.46 -3.67
C VAL A 146 -6.29 6.70 -4.30
N ASN A 147 -7.01 5.87 -3.51
CA ASN A 147 -8.15 5.11 -4.00
C ASN A 147 -9.24 6.01 -4.57
N ASP A 148 -9.69 6.98 -3.78
CA ASP A 148 -10.75 7.89 -4.21
C ASP A 148 -10.28 8.85 -5.32
N LEU A 149 -9.09 9.41 -5.20
CA LEU A 149 -8.54 10.33 -6.20
C LEU A 149 -8.41 9.70 -7.58
N VAL A 150 -7.87 8.49 -7.65
CA VAL A 150 -7.69 7.77 -8.92
C VAL A 150 -9.03 7.27 -9.44
N ALA A 151 -9.92 6.72 -8.58
CA ALA A 151 -11.26 6.29 -8.97
C ALA A 151 -12.08 7.45 -9.57
N THR A 152 -12.06 8.62 -8.94
CA THR A 152 -12.72 9.83 -9.44
C THR A 152 -12.21 10.23 -10.81
N ARG A 153 -10.89 10.15 -11.04
CA ARG A 153 -10.32 10.44 -12.35
C ARG A 153 -10.73 9.42 -13.41
N TYR A 154 -10.74 8.13 -13.05
CA TYR A 154 -11.19 7.08 -13.97
C TYR A 154 -12.65 7.24 -14.35
N GLU A 155 -13.51 7.57 -13.39
CA GLU A 155 -14.93 7.86 -13.65
C GLU A 155 -15.12 9.06 -14.62
N ALA A 156 -14.34 10.10 -14.42
CA ALA A 156 -14.39 11.27 -15.31
C ALA A 156 -13.91 10.97 -16.75
N LEU A 157 -13.03 9.97 -16.93
CA LEU A 157 -12.58 9.51 -18.24
C LEU A 157 -13.58 8.55 -18.91
N GLY A 158 -14.32 7.79 -18.12
CA GLY A 158 -15.23 6.74 -18.58
C GLY A 158 -14.53 5.41 -18.87
N GLU A 159 -15.29 4.33 -18.82
CA GLU A 159 -14.77 2.95 -18.87
C GLU A 159 -13.97 2.65 -20.15
N ALA A 160 -14.44 3.11 -21.29
CA ALA A 160 -13.77 2.90 -22.57
C ALA A 160 -12.36 3.52 -22.61
N ALA A 161 -12.18 4.72 -22.06
CA ALA A 161 -10.89 5.40 -22.00
C ALA A 161 -9.98 4.83 -20.91
N VAL A 162 -10.54 4.23 -19.87
CA VAL A 162 -9.76 3.62 -18.77
C VAL A 162 -9.26 2.23 -19.14
N THR A 163 -9.96 1.49 -19.97
CA THR A 163 -9.58 0.11 -20.35
C THR A 163 -8.13 -0.01 -20.82
N PRO A 164 -7.59 0.82 -21.73
CA PRO A 164 -6.19 0.74 -22.18
C PRO A 164 -5.16 1.19 -21.13
N LEU A 165 -5.60 1.76 -20.02
CA LEU A 165 -4.73 2.14 -18.90
C LEU A 165 -4.31 0.95 -18.02
N PHE A 166 -4.80 -0.26 -18.35
CA PHE A 166 -4.46 -1.50 -17.64
C PHE A 166 -3.78 -2.50 -18.56
N GLY A 167 -2.78 -3.20 -18.03
CA GLY A 167 -2.07 -4.27 -18.71
C GLY A 167 -2.68 -5.65 -18.50
N ASP A 168 -3.60 -5.76 -17.54
CA ASP A 168 -4.40 -6.95 -17.24
C ASP A 168 -5.88 -6.57 -17.05
N PRO A 169 -6.77 -7.50 -16.77
CA PRO A 169 -8.19 -7.19 -16.66
C PRO A 169 -8.54 -6.08 -15.67
N ASN A 170 -7.88 -5.99 -14.50
CA ASN A 170 -8.34 -5.05 -13.48
C ASN A 170 -7.31 -4.59 -12.42
N LEU A 171 -6.06 -5.07 -12.44
CA LEU A 171 -5.14 -4.86 -11.33
C LEU A 171 -3.90 -4.04 -11.73
N HIS A 172 -3.14 -4.52 -12.71
CA HIS A 172 -1.87 -3.88 -13.07
C HIS A 172 -2.06 -2.86 -14.18
N THR A 173 -1.64 -1.64 -13.93
CA THR A 173 -1.72 -0.57 -14.92
C THR A 173 -0.70 -0.75 -16.04
N SER A 174 -1.07 -0.30 -17.25
CA SER A 174 -0.11 -0.05 -18.31
C SER A 174 0.81 1.13 -17.96
N LEU A 175 1.84 1.38 -18.77
CA LEU A 175 2.70 2.55 -18.58
C LEU A 175 1.89 3.86 -18.62
N ALA A 176 0.88 3.96 -19.50
CA ALA A 176 0.00 5.12 -19.58
C ALA A 176 -0.81 5.30 -18.29
N GLY A 177 -1.40 4.21 -17.77
CA GLY A 177 -2.11 4.23 -16.49
C GLY A 177 -1.20 4.57 -15.31
N ALA A 178 0.02 4.02 -15.28
CA ALA A 178 0.99 4.35 -14.23
C ALA A 178 1.37 5.83 -14.24
N LYS A 179 1.57 6.44 -15.41
CA LYS A 179 1.84 7.87 -15.55
C LYS A 179 0.68 8.72 -15.04
N LEU A 180 -0.55 8.41 -15.48
CA LEU A 180 -1.74 9.11 -15.00
C LEU A 180 -1.87 9.04 -13.46
N ASN A 181 -1.70 7.85 -12.89
CA ASN A 181 -1.76 7.69 -11.43
C ASN A 181 -0.65 8.47 -10.72
N ALA A 182 0.57 8.48 -11.27
CA ALA A 182 1.67 9.25 -10.72
C ALA A 182 1.41 10.77 -10.73
N GLU A 183 0.81 11.29 -11.80
CA GLU A 183 0.40 12.71 -11.89
C GLU A 183 -0.64 13.07 -10.81
N ILE A 184 -1.64 12.20 -10.61
CA ILE A 184 -2.67 12.39 -9.58
C ILE A 184 -2.03 12.42 -8.19
N VAL A 185 -1.18 11.43 -7.90
CA VAL A 185 -0.48 11.34 -6.60
C VAL A 185 0.42 12.55 -6.38
N ALA A 186 1.21 12.95 -7.37
CA ALA A 186 2.10 14.11 -7.28
C ALA A 186 1.32 15.41 -7.01
N LYS A 187 0.19 15.61 -7.70
CA LYS A 187 -0.68 16.76 -7.45
C LYS A 187 -1.26 16.74 -6.03
N ALA A 188 -1.71 15.59 -5.57
CA ALA A 188 -2.31 15.45 -4.25
C ALA A 188 -1.27 15.62 -3.12
N LEU A 189 -0.05 15.14 -3.30
CA LEU A 189 1.05 15.34 -2.35
C LEU A 189 1.38 16.83 -2.17
N ARG A 190 1.35 17.63 -3.25
CA ARG A 190 1.53 19.08 -3.17
C ARG A 190 0.37 19.81 -2.48
N ALA A 191 -0.83 19.24 -2.53
CA ALA A 191 -2.02 19.80 -1.90
C ALA A 191 -2.16 19.42 -0.42
N LEU A 192 -1.24 18.64 0.15
CA LEU A 192 -1.26 18.32 1.57
C LEU A 192 -1.12 19.61 2.41
N PRO A 193 -1.80 19.70 3.59
CA PRO A 193 -1.71 20.87 4.45
C PRO A 193 -0.26 21.25 4.77
N GLY A 194 0.06 22.53 4.59
CA GLY A 194 1.42 23.06 4.81
C GLY A 194 2.38 22.85 3.63
N ASP A 195 1.91 22.32 2.50
CA ASP A 195 2.71 22.03 1.29
C ASP A 195 4.08 21.42 1.62
N PRO A 196 4.10 20.27 2.30
CA PRO A 196 5.35 19.71 2.82
C PRO A 196 6.36 19.37 1.73
N LEU A 197 5.92 19.25 0.47
CA LEU A 197 6.74 18.91 -0.69
C LEU A 197 6.98 20.07 -1.65
N GLY A 198 6.48 21.28 -1.35
CA GLY A 198 6.60 22.45 -2.24
C GLY A 198 8.01 22.80 -2.66
N GLY A 199 8.99 22.54 -1.79
CA GLY A 199 10.41 22.71 -2.09
C GLY A 199 11.04 21.61 -2.96
N PHE A 200 10.39 20.45 -3.10
CA PHE A 200 10.91 19.25 -3.80
C PHE A 200 10.27 19.00 -5.16
N ALA A 201 9.19 19.68 -5.48
CA ALA A 201 8.39 19.46 -6.66
C ALA A 201 8.55 20.63 -7.64
N LYS A 202 9.68 20.64 -8.35
CA LYS A 202 9.84 21.45 -9.56
C LYS A 202 9.39 20.65 -10.77
#